data_031d623ef98eab214e6c06d24ed19993
#
_entry.id   031d623ef98eab214e6c06d24ed19993
#
_cell.length_a   1.000
_cell.length_b   1.000
_cell.length_c   1.000
_cell.angle_alpha   90.00
_cell.angle_beta   90.00
_cell.angle_gamma   90.00
#
_symmetry.space_group_name_H-M   'P 1'
#
loop_
_entity.id
_entity.type
_entity.pdbx_description
1 polymer ?
#
loop_
_entity_poly.entity_id
_entity_poly.type
_entity_poly.pdbx_seq_one_letter_code
_entity_poly.pdbx_strand_id
1 'polypeptide(L)'
;MQVLTLSHDAATGWSRSLPSELDSPQTLVLVFGAPACGQASAPLQGLKAALPQAVHAGCSTAGEIFEGEVRDGSLSVAVVRFEGTRLALAQTAVADRDDSQAAGERLAAQLQQPDLRAVLVFSEGVQVNGTALVDAMTRQLPPGVAIAGGLAGDGDRFGSTWVWDGQVPRSRCIVAVGLCGDRLQVGLGSEGGWSDFGPQRRITRAEGQVLYELDGRPALDLYKAYLGDLAHRLPAAALRFPLSVRKVQASEAGQECPDGSGLGEPLVRTILAVDEAQRALVFAGDIPQGGMARLMRVNHLGLIEAAGRALSGAVAMAEPSGPALCLSVSCVGRRLVLGEHTEEELEAAGPLLPAGSGHVGFYSYGEISPAGARASRLHNQTLTVSVLWERPA
;
A
#
# COMPACT_ATOMS: atom_id res chain seq x y z
N MET A 1 -7.42 20.34 -13.59
CA MET A 1 -6.23 19.60 -13.11
C MET A 1 -5.32 19.24 -14.29
N GLN A 2 -4.00 19.27 -14.10
CA GLN A 2 -3.01 18.80 -15.08
C GLN A 2 -2.19 17.67 -14.48
N VAL A 3 -1.90 16.63 -15.25
CA VAL A 3 -1.09 15.49 -14.82
C VAL A 3 0.05 15.32 -15.81
N LEU A 4 1.25 15.18 -15.30
CA LEU A 4 2.45 14.87 -16.08
C LEU A 4 3.24 13.78 -15.37
N THR A 5 3.62 12.76 -16.12
CA THR A 5 4.50 11.70 -15.64
C THR A 5 5.87 11.81 -16.28
N LEU A 6 6.89 11.48 -15.52
CA LEU A 6 8.27 11.42 -16.00
C LEU A 6 9.02 10.35 -15.22
N SER A 7 10.04 9.79 -15.86
CA SER A 7 10.93 8.81 -15.25
C SER A 7 12.37 9.27 -15.32
N HIS A 8 13.19 8.77 -14.42
CA HIS A 8 14.63 8.98 -14.45
C HIS A 8 15.36 7.64 -14.34
N ASP A 9 16.31 7.46 -15.19
CA ASP A 9 17.25 6.35 -15.17
C ASP A 9 18.68 6.86 -15.07
N ALA A 10 19.55 6.15 -14.36
CA ALA A 10 20.93 6.58 -14.13
C ALA A 10 21.75 6.67 -15.43
N ALA A 11 21.43 5.87 -16.45
CA ALA A 11 22.14 5.83 -17.72
C ALA A 11 21.64 6.88 -18.72
N THR A 12 20.33 7.15 -18.74
CA THR A 12 19.69 8.01 -19.75
C THR A 12 19.22 9.37 -19.21
N GLY A 13 19.17 9.54 -17.88
CA GLY A 13 18.67 10.75 -17.23
C GLY A 13 17.13 10.82 -17.22
N TRP A 14 16.59 12.03 -17.22
CA TRP A 14 15.16 12.27 -17.24
C TRP A 14 14.53 11.98 -18.61
N SER A 15 13.38 11.30 -18.63
CA SER A 15 12.63 10.99 -19.86
C SER A 15 12.12 12.24 -20.60
N ARG A 16 12.02 13.37 -19.90
CA ARG A 16 11.67 14.70 -20.42
C ARG A 16 12.22 15.80 -19.52
N SER A 17 12.13 17.07 -19.97
CA SER A 17 12.49 18.23 -19.15
C SER A 17 11.60 18.31 -17.90
N LEU A 18 12.18 18.79 -16.79
CA LEU A 18 11.44 19.00 -15.56
C LEU A 18 10.41 20.14 -15.74
N PRO A 19 9.13 19.93 -15.34
CA PRO A 19 8.03 20.86 -15.64
C PRO A 19 7.96 22.02 -14.64
N SER A 20 8.94 22.92 -14.66
CA SER A 20 9.00 24.07 -13.74
C SER A 20 7.81 25.03 -13.88
N GLU A 21 7.13 25.04 -15.01
CA GLU A 21 5.90 25.78 -15.27
C GLU A 21 4.70 25.29 -14.42
N LEU A 22 4.77 24.08 -13.88
CA LEU A 22 3.76 23.55 -12.98
C LEU A 22 4.04 23.85 -11.51
N ASP A 23 5.11 24.58 -11.17
CA ASP A 23 5.46 24.88 -9.78
C ASP A 23 4.41 25.75 -9.08
N SER A 24 3.90 25.26 -7.96
CA SER A 24 2.86 25.94 -7.18
C SER A 24 2.62 25.21 -5.85
N PRO A 25 2.08 25.88 -4.84
CA PRO A 25 1.58 25.22 -3.61
C PRO A 25 0.47 24.19 -3.83
N GLN A 26 -0.22 24.24 -4.97
CA GLN A 26 -1.24 23.26 -5.38
C GLN A 26 -0.68 22.15 -6.28
N THR A 27 0.63 22.05 -6.41
CA THR A 27 1.28 20.99 -7.17
C THR A 27 1.76 19.88 -6.23
N LEU A 28 1.32 18.67 -6.51
CA LEU A 28 1.78 17.45 -5.84
C LEU A 28 2.82 16.77 -6.72
N VAL A 29 3.97 16.46 -6.14
CA VAL A 29 5.02 15.66 -6.77
C VAL A 29 5.15 14.34 -6.02
N LEU A 30 4.75 13.24 -6.67
CA LEU A 30 4.92 11.89 -6.15
C LEU A 30 6.17 11.26 -6.78
N VAL A 31 7.00 10.64 -5.95
CA VAL A 31 8.24 10.00 -6.39
C VAL A 31 8.36 8.61 -5.81
N PHE A 32 8.48 7.62 -6.68
CA PHE A 32 8.72 6.23 -6.32
C PHE A 32 10.03 5.80 -6.96
N GLY A 33 10.97 5.32 -6.17
CA GLY A 33 12.29 5.04 -6.69
C GLY A 33 13.00 3.88 -6.05
N ALA A 34 13.90 3.28 -6.81
CA ALA A 34 14.76 2.23 -6.31
C ALA A 34 15.52 2.67 -5.06
N PRO A 35 15.86 1.76 -4.13
CA PRO A 35 16.58 2.10 -2.90
C PRO A 35 17.87 2.88 -3.12
N ALA A 36 18.61 2.56 -4.19
CA ALA A 36 19.84 3.26 -4.55
C ALA A 36 19.63 4.75 -4.93
N CYS A 37 18.45 5.11 -5.42
CA CYS A 37 18.11 6.49 -5.79
C CYS A 37 18.07 7.44 -4.59
N GLY A 38 17.78 6.93 -3.39
CA GLY A 38 17.82 7.72 -2.15
C GLY A 38 19.26 8.11 -1.75
N GLN A 39 20.25 7.32 -2.11
CA GLN A 39 21.67 7.62 -1.88
C GLN A 39 22.22 8.57 -2.95
N ALA A 40 21.78 8.42 -4.21
CA ALA A 40 22.11 9.29 -5.32
C ALA A 40 21.10 10.46 -5.39
N SER A 41 21.18 11.40 -4.45
CA SER A 41 20.18 12.45 -4.26
C SER A 41 20.08 13.51 -5.38
N ALA A 42 21.02 13.55 -6.34
CA ALA A 42 21.05 14.59 -7.37
C ALA A 42 19.75 14.70 -8.20
N PRO A 43 19.12 13.61 -8.71
CA PRO A 43 17.85 13.72 -9.42
C PRO A 43 16.73 14.29 -8.54
N LEU A 44 16.65 13.89 -7.27
CA LEU A 44 15.65 14.38 -6.31
C LEU A 44 15.85 15.86 -5.98
N GLN A 45 17.12 16.28 -5.81
CA GLN A 45 17.47 17.69 -5.62
C GLN A 45 17.13 18.54 -6.85
N GLY A 46 17.42 18.04 -8.06
CA GLY A 46 17.04 18.68 -9.32
C GLY A 46 15.53 18.86 -9.45
N LEU A 47 14.76 17.82 -9.10
CA LEU A 47 13.30 17.89 -9.10
C LEU A 47 12.78 18.92 -8.08
N LYS A 48 13.33 18.92 -6.86
CA LYS A 48 12.97 19.93 -5.84
C LYS A 48 13.37 21.35 -6.24
N ALA A 49 14.49 21.52 -6.91
CA ALA A 49 14.93 22.84 -7.41
C ALA A 49 14.04 23.36 -8.55
N ALA A 50 13.53 22.46 -9.41
CA ALA A 50 12.61 22.81 -10.48
C ALA A 50 11.19 23.12 -9.98
N LEU A 51 10.77 22.53 -8.86
CA LEU A 51 9.43 22.67 -8.29
C LEU A 51 9.50 23.02 -6.79
N PRO A 52 10.09 24.20 -6.44
CA PRO A 52 10.38 24.57 -5.04
C PRO A 52 9.13 24.81 -4.19
N GLN A 53 8.01 25.24 -4.77
CA GLN A 53 6.75 25.50 -4.05
C GLN A 53 5.87 24.26 -3.91
N ALA A 54 6.09 23.25 -4.77
CA ALA A 54 5.29 22.05 -4.79
C ALA A 54 5.41 21.22 -3.50
N VAL A 55 4.34 20.51 -3.17
CA VAL A 55 4.32 19.48 -2.12
C VAL A 55 4.93 18.19 -2.68
N HIS A 56 5.97 17.71 -2.06
CA HIS A 56 6.69 16.52 -2.46
C HIS A 56 6.42 15.39 -1.48
N ALA A 57 6.18 14.19 -2.00
CA ALA A 57 6.06 12.97 -1.21
C ALA A 57 6.49 11.75 -2.02
N GLY A 58 7.00 10.72 -1.36
CA GLY A 58 7.36 9.48 -2.02
C GLY A 58 8.19 8.57 -1.17
N CYS A 59 8.59 7.43 -1.74
CA CYS A 59 9.34 6.42 -1.00
C CYS A 59 10.15 5.50 -1.91
N SER A 60 11.02 4.69 -1.28
CA SER A 60 11.69 3.59 -1.95
C SER A 60 10.72 2.45 -2.25
N THR A 61 11.07 1.60 -3.20
CA THR A 61 10.19 0.61 -3.82
C THR A 61 10.81 -0.78 -3.85
N ALA A 62 9.95 -1.77 -4.03
CA ALA A 62 10.34 -3.11 -4.46
C ALA A 62 10.08 -3.29 -5.98
N GLY A 63 10.13 -2.20 -6.73
CA GLY A 63 9.91 -2.04 -8.17
C GLY A 63 9.02 -0.83 -8.46
N GLU A 64 9.37 -0.06 -9.47
CA GLU A 64 8.65 1.14 -9.88
C GLU A 64 7.55 0.77 -10.90
N ILE A 65 6.37 1.38 -10.77
CA ILE A 65 5.30 1.32 -11.76
C ILE A 65 5.27 2.65 -12.51
N PHE A 66 5.42 2.60 -13.84
CA PHE A 66 5.42 3.78 -14.70
C PHE A 66 4.71 3.51 -16.01
N GLU A 67 3.56 4.17 -16.24
CA GLU A 67 2.75 4.09 -17.49
C GLU A 67 2.41 2.65 -17.91
N GLY A 68 2.10 1.77 -16.95
CA GLY A 68 1.76 0.37 -17.21
C GLY A 68 2.95 -0.58 -17.27
N GLU A 69 4.18 -0.07 -17.18
CA GLU A 69 5.41 -0.86 -17.15
C GLU A 69 5.92 -1.05 -15.72
N VAL A 70 6.65 -2.14 -15.49
CA VAL A 70 7.42 -2.39 -14.26
C VAL A 70 8.87 -2.07 -14.51
N ARG A 71 9.47 -1.24 -13.68
CA ARG A 71 10.86 -0.83 -13.81
C ARG A 71 11.63 -1.12 -12.53
N ASP A 72 12.94 -1.28 -12.68
CA ASP A 72 13.88 -1.45 -11.57
C ASP A 72 15.04 -0.46 -11.73
N GLY A 73 15.51 0.08 -10.61
CA GLY A 73 16.67 0.96 -10.62
C GLY A 73 16.39 2.39 -11.10
N SER A 74 15.15 2.79 -11.17
CA SER A 74 14.66 4.05 -11.73
C SER A 74 13.96 4.95 -10.72
N LEU A 75 13.50 6.12 -11.18
CA LEU A 75 12.47 6.92 -10.53
C LEU A 75 11.21 6.94 -11.41
N SER A 76 10.06 6.66 -10.83
CA SER A 76 8.74 6.92 -11.38
C SER A 76 8.15 8.14 -10.69
N VAL A 77 7.78 9.16 -11.48
CA VAL A 77 7.37 10.47 -10.95
C VAL A 77 6.06 10.91 -11.57
N ALA A 78 5.14 11.40 -10.75
CA ALA A 78 3.97 12.14 -11.19
C ALA A 78 4.02 13.58 -10.65
N VAL A 79 3.78 14.55 -11.52
CA VAL A 79 3.57 15.95 -11.18
C VAL A 79 2.13 16.29 -11.48
N VAL A 80 1.37 16.62 -10.44
CA VAL A 80 -0.08 16.87 -10.53
C VAL A 80 -0.35 18.29 -10.07
N ARG A 81 -0.77 19.18 -10.99
CA ARG A 81 -1.21 20.52 -10.67
C ARG A 81 -2.71 20.55 -10.51
N PHE A 82 -3.16 20.76 -9.28
CA PHE A 82 -4.58 20.96 -8.96
C PHE A 82 -5.00 22.41 -9.19
N GLU A 83 -6.28 22.63 -9.45
CA GLU A 83 -6.89 23.96 -9.60
C GLU A 83 -7.65 24.40 -8.35
N GLY A 84 -8.35 23.48 -7.71
CA GLY A 84 -9.19 23.75 -6.54
C GLY A 84 -8.77 22.98 -5.29
N THR A 85 -8.04 21.88 -5.43
CA THR A 85 -7.57 21.07 -4.30
C THR A 85 -6.38 21.73 -3.61
N ARG A 86 -6.46 21.85 -2.28
CA ARG A 86 -5.35 22.29 -1.43
C ARG A 86 -4.62 21.07 -0.87
N LEU A 87 -3.32 21.22 -0.68
CA LEU A 87 -2.43 20.16 -0.20
C LEU A 87 -1.93 20.51 1.21
N ALA A 88 -1.96 19.54 2.12
CA ALA A 88 -1.42 19.65 3.47
C ALA A 88 -0.37 18.55 3.67
N LEU A 89 0.90 18.92 3.86
CA LEU A 89 1.97 17.96 4.12
C LEU A 89 2.09 17.73 5.63
N ALA A 90 2.10 16.46 6.02
CA ALA A 90 2.41 16.02 7.37
C ALA A 90 3.58 15.05 7.36
N GLN A 91 4.40 15.08 8.37
CA GLN A 91 5.52 14.15 8.52
C GLN A 91 5.81 13.85 9.98
N THR A 92 6.33 12.66 10.24
CA THR A 92 6.78 12.25 11.56
C THR A 92 7.92 11.26 11.46
N ALA A 93 8.85 11.33 12.42
CA ALA A 93 9.78 10.22 12.64
C ALA A 93 9.05 9.07 13.34
N VAL A 94 9.56 7.85 13.18
CA VAL A 94 9.13 6.67 13.91
C VAL A 94 10.36 6.04 14.56
N ALA A 95 10.31 5.83 15.87
CA ALA A 95 11.45 5.30 16.62
C ALA A 95 11.65 3.80 16.35
N ASP A 96 10.56 3.05 16.41
CA ASP A 96 10.48 1.61 16.20
C ASP A 96 9.02 1.20 15.90
N ARG A 97 8.75 -0.11 15.86
CA ARG A 97 7.41 -0.64 15.60
C ARG A 97 6.37 -0.26 16.66
N ASP A 98 6.77 -0.13 17.91
CA ASP A 98 5.86 0.18 19.01
C ASP A 98 5.41 1.65 18.97
N ASP A 99 6.21 2.55 18.37
CA ASP A 99 5.87 3.95 18.15
C ASP A 99 4.84 4.16 17.01
N SER A 100 4.48 3.12 16.26
CA SER A 100 3.66 3.26 15.03
C SER A 100 2.27 3.82 15.29
N GLN A 101 1.63 3.46 16.40
CA GLN A 101 0.36 4.04 16.79
C GLN A 101 0.50 5.54 17.07
N ALA A 102 1.46 5.93 17.91
CA ALA A 102 1.71 7.33 18.24
C ALA A 102 2.13 8.15 17.00
N ALA A 103 2.88 7.54 16.06
CA ALA A 103 3.21 8.15 14.78
C ALA A 103 1.94 8.45 13.94
N GLY A 104 0.98 7.51 13.89
CA GLY A 104 -0.31 7.73 13.25
C GLY A 104 -1.12 8.87 13.88
N GLU A 105 -1.12 8.95 15.20
CA GLU A 105 -1.76 10.04 15.95
C GLU A 105 -1.12 11.40 15.66
N ARG A 106 0.22 11.46 15.61
CA ARG A 106 0.96 12.68 15.26
C ARG A 106 0.68 13.17 13.84
N LEU A 107 0.56 12.24 12.86
CA LEU A 107 0.21 12.58 11.47
C LEU A 107 -1.22 13.08 11.37
N ALA A 108 -2.17 12.37 11.97
CA ALA A 108 -3.58 12.76 11.95
C ALA A 108 -3.80 14.14 12.57
N ALA A 109 -3.09 14.46 13.67
CA ALA A 109 -3.16 15.79 14.31
C ALA A 109 -2.71 16.93 13.39
N GLN A 110 -1.70 16.69 12.52
CA GLN A 110 -1.22 17.68 11.55
C GLN A 110 -2.18 17.87 10.36
N LEU A 111 -3.05 16.88 10.09
CA LEU A 111 -3.95 16.84 8.93
C LEU A 111 -5.41 17.23 9.26
N GLN A 112 -5.67 17.77 10.44
CA GLN A 112 -7.02 18.20 10.85
C GLN A 112 -7.49 19.40 10.01
N GLN A 113 -8.17 19.13 8.89
CA GLN A 113 -8.74 20.15 8.03
C GLN A 113 -10.24 19.85 7.81
N PRO A 114 -11.12 20.85 7.85
CA PRO A 114 -12.57 20.64 7.77
C PRO A 114 -13.05 20.07 6.43
N ASP A 115 -12.30 20.30 5.36
CA ASP A 115 -12.59 19.84 4.00
C ASP A 115 -11.61 18.77 3.50
N LEU A 116 -10.96 18.06 4.43
CA LEU A 116 -10.08 16.93 4.10
C LEU A 116 -10.89 15.80 3.45
N ARG A 117 -10.48 15.36 2.26
CA ARG A 117 -11.15 14.31 1.46
C ARG A 117 -10.39 13.00 1.46
N ALA A 118 -9.08 13.09 1.33
CA ALA A 118 -8.22 11.92 1.28
C ALA A 118 -6.85 12.21 1.87
N VAL A 119 -6.15 11.18 2.27
CA VAL A 119 -4.75 11.23 2.73
C VAL A 119 -3.96 10.17 1.96
N LEU A 120 -2.88 10.59 1.31
CA LEU A 120 -1.87 9.67 0.78
C LEU A 120 -0.77 9.49 1.82
N VAL A 121 -0.43 8.24 2.15
CA VAL A 121 0.57 7.90 3.18
C VAL A 121 1.68 7.08 2.56
N PHE A 122 2.92 7.53 2.74
CA PHE A 122 4.13 6.79 2.37
C PHE A 122 4.97 6.59 3.63
N SER A 123 5.06 5.36 4.09
CA SER A 123 5.72 4.99 5.33
C SER A 123 7.01 4.24 5.06
N GLU A 124 7.95 4.38 5.95
CA GLU A 124 9.06 3.44 6.08
C GLU A 124 8.51 2.00 6.17
N GLY A 125 9.20 1.03 5.59
CA GLY A 125 8.64 -0.30 5.35
C GLY A 125 9.07 -1.41 6.29
N VAL A 126 10.11 -1.21 7.11
CA VAL A 126 10.73 -2.29 7.90
C VAL A 126 10.46 -2.16 9.40
N GLN A 127 10.53 -0.94 9.93
CA GLN A 127 10.43 -0.65 11.36
C GLN A 127 9.05 -0.07 11.76
N VAL A 128 8.04 -0.20 10.92
CA VAL A 128 6.67 0.28 11.16
C VAL A 128 5.69 -0.89 11.28
N ASN A 129 4.82 -0.84 12.27
CA ASN A 129 3.58 -1.62 12.28
C ASN A 129 2.50 -0.84 11.51
N GLY A 130 2.35 -1.17 10.22
CA GLY A 130 1.38 -0.48 9.35
C GLY A 130 -0.07 -0.65 9.80
N THR A 131 -0.43 -1.73 10.49
CA THR A 131 -1.78 -1.91 11.06
C THR A 131 -2.03 -0.87 12.15
N ALA A 132 -1.13 -0.75 13.12
CA ALA A 132 -1.25 0.21 14.22
C ALA A 132 -1.25 1.68 13.71
N LEU A 133 -0.41 1.98 12.72
CA LEU A 133 -0.34 3.28 12.06
C LEU A 133 -1.69 3.68 11.44
N VAL A 134 -2.23 2.82 10.56
CA VAL A 134 -3.46 3.11 9.80
C VAL A 134 -4.68 3.13 10.71
N ASP A 135 -4.76 2.22 11.68
CA ASP A 135 -5.84 2.19 12.68
C ASP A 135 -5.85 3.48 13.54
N ALA A 136 -4.69 4.00 13.94
CA ALA A 136 -4.57 5.24 14.69
C ALA A 136 -5.01 6.46 13.85
N MET A 137 -4.55 6.57 12.62
CA MET A 137 -4.97 7.63 11.71
C MET A 137 -6.49 7.59 11.45
N THR A 138 -7.03 6.39 11.19
CA THR A 138 -8.47 6.20 10.91
C THR A 138 -9.35 6.61 12.09
N ARG A 139 -8.89 6.39 13.34
CA ARG A 139 -9.65 6.79 14.53
C ARG A 139 -9.66 8.30 14.75
N GLN A 140 -8.64 9.03 14.31
CA GLN A 140 -8.48 10.45 14.60
C GLN A 140 -8.88 11.37 13.45
N LEU A 141 -8.81 10.92 12.20
CA LEU A 141 -9.24 11.71 11.06
C LEU A 141 -10.77 11.75 10.97
N PRO A 142 -11.34 12.79 10.33
CA PRO A 142 -12.79 12.89 10.16
C PRO A 142 -13.38 11.64 9.49
N PRO A 143 -14.59 11.21 9.87
CA PRO A 143 -15.26 10.08 9.22
C PRO A 143 -15.40 10.29 7.72
N GLY A 144 -15.14 9.25 6.92
CA GLY A 144 -15.23 9.29 5.46
C GLY A 144 -13.97 9.77 4.74
N VAL A 145 -12.95 10.20 5.47
CA VAL A 145 -11.63 10.48 4.87
C VAL A 145 -10.97 9.17 4.47
N ALA A 146 -10.65 9.03 3.19
CA ALA A 146 -9.95 7.86 2.67
C ALA A 146 -8.44 7.99 2.95
N ILE A 147 -7.82 6.92 3.47
CA ILE A 147 -6.37 6.83 3.62
C ILE A 147 -5.89 5.79 2.61
N ALA A 148 -4.97 6.18 1.73
CA ALA A 148 -4.40 5.33 0.69
C ALA A 148 -2.87 5.48 0.63
N GLY A 149 -2.17 4.55 -0.01
CA GLY A 149 -0.73 4.57 -0.14
C GLY A 149 -0.09 3.24 0.24
N GLY A 150 1.09 3.27 0.88
CA GLY A 150 1.75 2.02 1.25
C GLY A 150 3.05 2.19 2.01
N LEU A 151 3.59 1.05 2.39
CA LEU A 151 4.89 0.92 3.03
C LEU A 151 6.00 0.82 1.97
N ALA A 152 7.06 1.59 2.12
CA ALA A 152 8.23 1.55 1.26
C ALA A 152 8.82 0.15 1.14
N GLY A 153 9.47 -0.14 0.03
CA GLY A 153 10.15 -1.41 -0.23
C GLY A 153 11.63 -1.25 -0.60
N ASP A 154 12.36 -2.35 -0.63
CA ASP A 154 13.73 -2.43 -1.12
C ASP A 154 14.01 -3.75 -1.89
N GLY A 155 13.04 -4.18 -2.70
CA GLY A 155 13.06 -5.47 -3.39
C GLY A 155 12.66 -6.61 -2.45
N ASP A 156 13.40 -7.69 -2.49
CA ASP A 156 13.23 -8.88 -1.64
C ASP A 156 14.17 -8.89 -0.41
N ARG A 157 14.87 -7.77 -0.15
CA ARG A 157 15.92 -7.69 0.89
C ARG A 157 15.37 -7.44 2.29
N PHE A 158 14.26 -6.70 2.43
CA PHE A 158 13.67 -6.30 3.72
C PHE A 158 14.67 -5.66 4.69
N GLY A 159 15.62 -4.89 4.16
CA GLY A 159 16.75 -4.34 4.91
C GLY A 159 16.65 -2.86 5.21
N SER A 160 16.47 -2.01 4.20
CA SER A 160 16.49 -0.56 4.36
C SER A 160 15.63 0.16 3.33
N THR A 161 14.71 0.96 3.82
CA THR A 161 13.81 1.79 3.01
C THR A 161 14.00 3.27 3.33
N TRP A 162 13.58 4.14 2.40
CA TRP A 162 13.56 5.58 2.60
C TRP A 162 12.20 6.17 2.25
N VAL A 163 11.92 7.32 2.84
CA VAL A 163 10.78 8.17 2.54
C VAL A 163 11.28 9.58 2.24
N TRP A 164 10.63 10.28 1.32
CA TRP A 164 11.02 11.60 0.85
C TRP A 164 9.85 12.61 0.92
N ASP A 165 10.15 13.80 1.43
CA ASP A 165 9.22 14.93 1.63
C ASP A 165 9.70 16.21 0.91
N GLY A 166 10.56 16.06 -0.08
CA GLY A 166 11.22 17.19 -0.74
C GLY A 166 12.53 17.64 -0.09
N GLN A 167 12.93 17.01 1.01
CA GLN A 167 14.22 17.23 1.68
C GLN A 167 15.20 16.11 1.31
N VAL A 168 16.02 15.67 2.23
CA VAL A 168 16.88 14.49 2.06
C VAL A 168 16.05 13.23 2.34
N PRO A 169 16.14 12.18 1.50
CA PRO A 169 15.50 10.90 1.80
C PRO A 169 15.94 10.36 3.16
N ARG A 170 14.98 9.89 3.96
CA ARG A 170 15.20 9.44 5.34
C ARG A 170 14.60 8.07 5.58
N SER A 171 15.28 7.24 6.33
CA SER A 171 14.69 6.06 6.97
C SER A 171 13.93 6.47 8.24
N ARG A 172 13.14 5.55 8.79
CA ARG A 172 12.36 5.76 10.02
C ARG A 172 11.53 7.05 10.00
N CYS A 173 10.88 7.29 8.86
CA CYS A 173 10.05 8.45 8.62
C CYS A 173 8.75 8.04 7.93
N ILE A 174 7.71 8.78 8.17
CA ILE A 174 6.43 8.64 7.50
C ILE A 174 6.03 10.02 6.98
N VAL A 175 5.58 10.06 5.73
CA VAL A 175 5.05 11.26 5.08
C VAL A 175 3.61 11.01 4.70
N ALA A 176 2.76 12.00 4.95
CA ALA A 176 1.37 11.98 4.55
C ALA A 176 0.97 13.29 3.86
N VAL A 177 0.18 13.20 2.81
CA VAL A 177 -0.36 14.35 2.09
C VAL A 177 -1.86 14.35 2.20
N GLY A 178 -2.41 15.34 2.90
CA GLY A 178 -3.84 15.62 2.93
C GLY A 178 -4.28 16.34 1.66
N LEU A 179 -5.34 15.87 1.06
CA LEU A 179 -5.99 16.42 -0.13
C LEU A 179 -7.34 17.02 0.30
N CYS A 180 -7.46 18.35 0.19
CA CYS A 180 -8.58 19.12 0.73
C CYS A 180 -9.32 19.84 -0.39
N GLY A 181 -10.65 19.82 -0.35
CA GLY A 181 -11.52 20.55 -1.28
C GLY A 181 -12.61 19.70 -1.91
N ASP A 182 -13.74 20.32 -2.22
CA ASP A 182 -14.96 19.64 -2.66
C ASP A 182 -14.94 19.21 -4.14
N ARG A 183 -14.02 19.77 -4.94
CA ARG A 183 -13.86 19.41 -6.35
C ARG A 183 -13.12 18.09 -6.54
N LEU A 184 -12.31 17.69 -5.56
CA LEU A 184 -11.56 16.45 -5.62
C LEU A 184 -12.49 15.23 -5.62
N GLN A 185 -12.29 14.36 -6.58
CA GLN A 185 -12.90 13.03 -6.66
C GLN A 185 -11.83 11.97 -6.44
N VAL A 186 -12.16 10.98 -5.65
CA VAL A 186 -11.26 9.90 -5.28
C VAL A 186 -11.96 8.56 -5.53
N GLY A 187 -11.43 7.78 -6.43
CA GLY A 187 -11.84 6.40 -6.64
C GLY A 187 -10.81 5.45 -6.08
N LEU A 188 -11.26 4.41 -5.41
CA LEU A 188 -10.41 3.46 -4.71
C LEU A 188 -10.80 2.03 -5.05
N GLY A 189 -9.80 1.21 -5.34
CA GLY A 189 -9.96 -0.21 -5.59
C GLY A 189 -8.88 -1.01 -4.87
N SER A 190 -9.23 -2.18 -4.35
CA SER A 190 -8.29 -3.06 -3.65
C SER A 190 -8.71 -4.50 -3.83
N GLU A 191 -7.89 -5.31 -4.46
CA GLU A 191 -8.18 -6.70 -4.78
C GLU A 191 -6.94 -7.61 -4.62
N GLY A 192 -7.15 -8.83 -4.13
CA GLY A 192 -6.08 -9.79 -3.89
C GLY A 192 -5.96 -10.87 -4.96
N GLY A 193 -7.08 -11.42 -5.43
CA GLY A 193 -7.11 -12.53 -6.36
C GLY A 193 -6.80 -13.90 -5.75
N TRP A 194 -6.78 -13.99 -4.41
CA TRP A 194 -6.50 -15.20 -3.65
C TRP A 194 -7.78 -16.01 -3.43
N SER A 195 -7.65 -17.33 -3.48
CA SER A 195 -8.75 -18.27 -3.23
C SER A 195 -8.53 -19.01 -1.93
N ASP A 196 -9.60 -19.22 -1.18
CA ASP A 196 -9.59 -20.05 0.02
C ASP A 196 -9.17 -21.48 -0.28
N PHE A 197 -8.33 -22.06 0.58
CA PHE A 197 -7.82 -23.40 0.46
C PHE A 197 -7.77 -24.09 1.84
N GLY A 198 -8.36 -25.27 1.95
CA GLY A 198 -8.37 -26.01 3.22
C GLY A 198 -9.41 -25.52 4.24
N PRO A 199 -9.44 -26.10 5.44
CA PRO A 199 -10.40 -25.77 6.48
C PRO A 199 -10.09 -24.45 7.16
N GLN A 200 -11.15 -23.79 7.65
CA GLN A 200 -11.02 -22.66 8.55
C GLN A 200 -10.60 -23.14 9.95
N ARG A 201 -9.74 -22.39 10.63
CA ARG A 201 -9.18 -22.71 11.94
C ARG A 201 -9.26 -21.52 12.87
N ARG A 202 -9.44 -21.77 14.16
CA ARG A 202 -9.44 -20.73 15.19
C ARG A 202 -8.00 -20.34 15.52
N ILE A 203 -7.73 -19.04 15.60
CA ILE A 203 -6.47 -18.48 16.08
C ILE A 203 -6.50 -18.54 17.62
N THR A 204 -5.91 -19.56 18.19
CA THR A 204 -5.95 -19.80 19.65
C THR A 204 -4.85 -19.08 20.40
N ARG A 205 -3.70 -18.77 19.73
CA ARG A 205 -2.65 -17.92 20.32
C ARG A 205 -1.92 -17.12 19.24
N ALA A 206 -1.98 -15.79 19.35
CA ALA A 206 -1.23 -14.84 18.54
C ALA A 206 -0.89 -13.59 19.36
N GLU A 207 0.20 -12.92 19.02
CA GLU A 207 0.63 -11.67 19.63
C GLU A 207 1.22 -10.77 18.54
N GLY A 208 0.61 -9.60 18.30
CA GLY A 208 1.00 -8.71 17.21
C GLY A 208 1.03 -9.45 15.87
N GLN A 209 2.20 -9.52 15.27
CA GLN A 209 2.44 -10.16 13.97
C GLN A 209 2.79 -11.65 14.06
N VAL A 210 2.81 -12.25 15.25
CA VAL A 210 3.23 -13.65 15.44
C VAL A 210 2.03 -14.54 15.72
N LEU A 211 1.88 -15.60 14.92
CA LEU A 211 0.89 -16.65 15.09
C LEU A 211 1.55 -17.89 15.68
N TYR A 212 1.20 -18.22 16.90
CA TYR A 212 1.73 -19.38 17.61
C TYR A 212 0.88 -20.63 17.45
N GLU A 213 -0.47 -20.49 17.52
CA GLU A 213 -1.36 -21.66 17.56
C GLU A 213 -2.62 -21.46 16.72
N LEU A 214 -3.00 -22.52 16.03
CA LEU A 214 -4.29 -22.73 15.37
C LEU A 214 -4.96 -23.98 15.95
N ASP A 215 -6.20 -23.86 16.45
CA ASP A 215 -6.95 -24.94 17.10
C ASP A 215 -6.17 -25.64 18.24
N GLY A 216 -5.38 -24.88 19.02
CA GLY A 216 -4.54 -25.40 20.10
C GLY A 216 -3.30 -26.19 19.63
N ARG A 217 -2.95 -26.14 18.35
CA ARG A 217 -1.78 -26.80 17.77
C ARG A 217 -0.78 -25.78 17.25
N PRO A 218 0.53 -26.04 17.30
CA PRO A 218 1.55 -25.14 16.77
C PRO A 218 1.27 -24.77 15.31
N ALA A 219 1.25 -23.48 15.02
CA ALA A 219 0.87 -22.96 13.70
C ALA A 219 1.83 -23.40 12.60
N LEU A 220 3.14 -23.39 12.87
CA LEU A 220 4.16 -23.81 11.91
C LEU A 220 4.03 -25.29 11.54
N ASP A 221 3.72 -26.17 12.49
CA ASP A 221 3.57 -27.60 12.23
C ASP A 221 2.36 -27.86 11.32
N LEU A 222 1.23 -27.20 11.59
CA LEU A 222 0.06 -27.27 10.73
C LEU A 222 0.35 -26.72 9.33
N TYR A 223 1.05 -25.62 9.26
CA TYR A 223 1.39 -24.99 7.99
C TYR A 223 2.33 -25.87 7.15
N LYS A 224 3.37 -26.46 7.76
CA LYS A 224 4.26 -27.43 7.10
C LYS A 224 3.49 -28.65 6.59
N ALA A 225 2.54 -29.16 7.38
CA ALA A 225 1.68 -30.28 6.95
C ALA A 225 0.82 -29.94 5.71
N TYR A 226 0.37 -28.69 5.56
CA TYR A 226 -0.36 -28.27 4.36
C TYR A 226 0.55 -28.11 3.15
N LEU A 227 1.79 -27.62 3.34
CA LEU A 227 2.73 -27.41 2.26
C LEU A 227 3.33 -28.73 1.72
N GLY A 228 3.33 -29.80 2.54
CA GLY A 228 3.96 -31.07 2.16
C GLY A 228 5.43 -30.87 1.76
N ASP A 229 5.78 -31.35 0.56
CA ASP A 229 7.16 -31.25 0.06
C ASP A 229 7.66 -29.80 -0.14
N LEU A 230 6.77 -28.81 -0.18
CA LEU A 230 7.18 -27.41 -0.29
C LEU A 230 7.66 -26.81 1.05
N ALA A 231 7.44 -27.51 2.17
CA ALA A 231 7.82 -27.02 3.49
C ALA A 231 9.33 -26.76 3.65
N HIS A 232 10.18 -27.50 2.92
CA HIS A 232 11.63 -27.30 2.96
C HIS A 232 12.07 -25.96 2.28
N ARG A 233 11.17 -25.31 1.53
CA ARG A 233 11.41 -24.04 0.83
C ARG A 233 10.91 -22.82 1.63
N LEU A 234 10.51 -23.02 2.90
CA LEU A 234 10.14 -21.89 3.77
C LEU A 234 11.36 -21.01 4.09
N PRO A 235 11.19 -19.68 4.23
CA PRO A 235 9.94 -18.93 4.13
C PRO A 235 9.49 -18.59 2.70
N ALA A 236 10.34 -18.75 1.68
CA ALA A 236 10.03 -18.32 0.30
C ALA A 236 8.75 -18.95 -0.28
N ALA A 237 8.48 -20.25 0.01
CA ALA A 237 7.27 -20.91 -0.45
C ALA A 237 5.98 -20.26 0.11
N ALA A 238 6.07 -19.61 1.28
CA ALA A 238 4.92 -19.03 1.95
C ALA A 238 4.29 -17.85 1.18
N LEU A 239 5.02 -17.19 0.29
CA LEU A 239 4.49 -16.12 -0.56
C LEU A 239 3.32 -16.60 -1.45
N ARG A 240 3.29 -17.88 -1.81
CA ARG A 240 2.22 -18.49 -2.62
C ARG A 240 1.05 -19.03 -1.79
N PHE A 241 1.18 -19.07 -0.47
CA PHE A 241 0.21 -19.64 0.44
C PHE A 241 -0.01 -18.76 1.66
N PRO A 242 -0.49 -17.50 1.47
CA PRO A 242 -0.79 -16.63 2.59
C PRO A 242 -1.97 -17.16 3.40
N LEU A 243 -2.26 -16.52 4.54
CA LEU A 243 -3.45 -16.79 5.31
C LEU A 243 -4.49 -15.67 5.13
N SER A 244 -5.75 -16.05 4.90
CA SER A 244 -6.89 -15.19 5.16
C SER A 244 -7.16 -15.20 6.66
N VAL A 245 -7.19 -14.03 7.30
CA VAL A 245 -7.54 -13.90 8.72
C VAL A 245 -8.78 -13.03 8.88
N ARG A 246 -9.65 -13.38 9.85
CA ARG A 246 -10.87 -12.63 10.16
C ARG A 246 -10.96 -12.39 11.65
N LYS A 247 -11.26 -11.16 12.06
CA LYS A 247 -11.63 -10.85 13.44
C LYS A 247 -13.02 -11.41 13.72
N VAL A 248 -13.23 -12.00 14.90
CA VAL A 248 -14.56 -12.27 15.41
C VAL A 248 -15.10 -10.95 15.97
N GLN A 249 -16.24 -10.50 15.46
CA GLN A 249 -16.95 -9.36 16.01
C GLN A 249 -17.77 -9.87 17.21
N ALA A 250 -17.61 -9.24 18.37
CA ALA A 250 -18.50 -9.51 19.49
C ALA A 250 -19.92 -9.10 19.07
N SER A 251 -20.89 -9.99 19.24
CA SER A 251 -22.31 -9.60 19.18
C SER A 251 -22.60 -8.61 20.31
N GLU A 252 -23.57 -7.71 20.13
CA GLU A 252 -24.02 -6.79 21.19
C GLU A 252 -24.42 -7.52 22.49
N ALA A 253 -24.65 -8.82 22.42
CA ALA A 253 -24.98 -9.70 23.54
C ALA A 253 -23.78 -10.47 24.13
N GLY A 254 -22.54 -10.24 23.64
CA GLY A 254 -21.34 -10.94 24.12
C GLY A 254 -21.27 -12.44 23.76
N GLN A 255 -22.16 -12.93 22.89
CA GLN A 255 -22.17 -14.34 22.44
C GLN A 255 -21.49 -14.48 21.09
N GLU A 256 -20.60 -15.48 20.98
CA GLU A 256 -20.05 -15.90 19.69
C GLU A 256 -21.18 -16.49 18.82
N CYS A 257 -21.34 -16.00 17.60
CA CYS A 257 -22.32 -16.55 16.65
C CYS A 257 -21.77 -17.86 16.06
N PRO A 258 -22.35 -19.03 16.35
CA PRO A 258 -21.86 -20.34 15.86
C PRO A 258 -21.94 -20.49 14.34
N ASP A 259 -22.76 -19.68 13.67
CA ASP A 259 -23.02 -19.68 12.23
C ASP A 259 -22.04 -18.84 11.39
N GLY A 260 -21.04 -18.20 12.04
CA GLY A 260 -20.07 -17.34 11.37
C GLY A 260 -20.60 -15.96 10.99
N SER A 261 -21.84 -15.57 11.37
CA SER A 261 -22.41 -14.25 11.08
C SER A 261 -21.69 -13.10 11.81
N GLY A 262 -20.86 -13.42 12.82
CA GLY A 262 -20.02 -12.46 13.55
C GLY A 262 -18.58 -12.34 13.02
N LEU A 263 -18.25 -12.87 11.83
CA LEU A 263 -16.92 -12.73 11.26
C LEU A 263 -16.76 -11.42 10.51
N GLY A 264 -15.70 -10.68 10.82
CA GLY A 264 -15.27 -9.52 10.07
C GLY A 264 -14.82 -9.87 8.65
N GLU A 265 -14.56 -8.85 7.84
CA GLU A 265 -14.03 -9.05 6.49
C GLU A 265 -12.67 -9.76 6.51
N PRO A 266 -12.40 -10.61 5.51
CA PRO A 266 -11.13 -11.30 5.40
C PRO A 266 -10.01 -10.29 5.10
N LEU A 267 -8.87 -10.47 5.76
CA LEU A 267 -7.62 -9.79 5.43
C LEU A 267 -6.58 -10.85 5.07
N VAL A 268 -5.92 -10.68 3.95
CA VAL A 268 -4.80 -11.54 3.58
C VAL A 268 -3.57 -11.12 4.37
N ARG A 269 -2.82 -12.08 4.88
CA ARG A 269 -1.59 -11.86 5.64
C ARG A 269 -0.45 -12.69 5.06
N THR A 270 0.61 -12.00 4.67
CA THR A 270 1.83 -12.60 4.14
C THR A 270 2.70 -13.11 5.28
N ILE A 271 3.17 -14.35 5.17
CA ILE A 271 4.16 -14.91 6.08
C ILE A 271 5.55 -14.44 5.61
N LEU A 272 6.27 -13.74 6.48
CA LEU A 272 7.60 -13.20 6.21
C LEU A 272 8.72 -14.12 6.72
N ALA A 273 8.47 -14.79 7.84
CA ALA A 273 9.46 -15.65 8.48
C ALA A 273 8.79 -16.81 9.24
N VAL A 274 9.61 -17.80 9.60
CA VAL A 274 9.23 -18.89 10.48
C VAL A 274 10.13 -18.89 11.72
N ASP A 275 9.53 -19.10 12.87
CA ASP A 275 10.25 -19.32 14.13
C ASP A 275 10.19 -20.82 14.47
N GLU A 276 11.28 -21.52 14.18
CA GLU A 276 11.39 -22.96 14.44
C GLU A 276 11.39 -23.28 15.93
N ALA A 277 11.98 -22.40 16.78
CA ALA A 277 12.07 -22.63 18.21
C ALA A 277 10.70 -22.55 18.88
N GLN A 278 9.89 -21.58 18.51
CA GLN A 278 8.54 -21.39 19.01
C GLN A 278 7.47 -22.09 18.16
N ARG A 279 7.86 -22.71 17.05
CA ARG A 279 7.00 -23.32 16.03
C ARG A 279 5.89 -22.38 15.55
N ALA A 280 6.26 -21.10 15.33
CA ALA A 280 5.38 -20.01 15.02
C ALA A 280 5.61 -19.46 13.61
N LEU A 281 4.64 -18.66 13.12
CA LEU A 281 4.69 -17.96 11.85
C LEU A 281 4.71 -16.45 12.11
N VAL A 282 5.61 -15.71 11.44
CA VAL A 282 5.72 -14.24 11.54
C VAL A 282 5.16 -13.60 10.27
N PHE A 283 4.28 -12.62 10.43
CA PHE A 283 3.51 -12.00 9.35
C PHE A 283 3.87 -10.53 9.09
N ALA A 284 3.48 -10.04 7.92
CA ALA A 284 3.64 -8.64 7.52
C ALA A 284 2.65 -7.68 8.22
N GLY A 285 1.65 -8.19 8.93
CA GLY A 285 0.66 -7.40 9.67
C GLY A 285 0.08 -8.19 10.82
N ASP A 286 -0.65 -7.51 11.71
CA ASP A 286 -1.19 -8.11 12.91
C ASP A 286 -2.16 -9.26 12.66
N ILE A 287 -2.09 -10.26 13.53
CA ILE A 287 -2.94 -11.45 13.54
C ILE A 287 -3.96 -11.33 14.67
N PRO A 288 -5.26 -11.43 14.38
CA PRO A 288 -6.31 -11.23 15.38
C PRO A 288 -6.40 -12.45 16.32
N GLN A 289 -5.92 -12.30 17.55
CA GLN A 289 -6.11 -13.29 18.63
C GLN A 289 -7.61 -13.62 18.78
N GLY A 290 -7.97 -14.90 18.87
CA GLY A 290 -9.35 -15.37 18.95
C GLY A 290 -10.12 -15.34 17.63
N GLY A 291 -9.51 -14.82 16.57
CA GLY A 291 -10.06 -14.77 15.22
C GLY A 291 -10.05 -16.12 14.49
N MET A 292 -10.34 -16.08 13.22
CA MET A 292 -10.30 -17.25 12.32
C MET A 292 -9.23 -17.06 11.25
N ALA A 293 -8.55 -18.15 10.90
CA ALA A 293 -7.57 -18.19 9.81
C ALA A 293 -7.93 -19.29 8.80
N ARG A 294 -7.60 -19.05 7.53
CA ARG A 294 -7.73 -20.02 6.46
C ARG A 294 -6.55 -19.91 5.51
N LEU A 295 -5.99 -21.02 5.08
CA LEU A 295 -4.96 -21.03 4.07
C LEU A 295 -5.53 -20.56 2.73
N MET A 296 -4.74 -19.83 1.98
CA MET A 296 -5.09 -19.38 0.63
C MET A 296 -4.10 -19.89 -0.40
N ARG A 297 -4.54 -19.91 -1.63
CA ARG A 297 -3.71 -20.19 -2.81
C ARG A 297 -4.05 -19.24 -3.94
N VAL A 298 -3.15 -19.13 -4.90
CA VAL A 298 -3.34 -18.29 -6.07
C VAL A 298 -2.82 -19.00 -7.34
N ASN A 299 -3.36 -18.56 -8.48
CA ASN A 299 -2.76 -18.72 -9.80
C ASN A 299 -2.51 -17.32 -10.40
N HIS A 300 -1.64 -17.23 -11.41
CA HIS A 300 -1.29 -15.95 -12.03
C HIS A 300 -2.51 -15.23 -12.61
N LEU A 301 -3.40 -15.96 -13.30
CA LEU A 301 -4.62 -15.38 -13.89
C LEU A 301 -5.52 -14.75 -12.82
N GLY A 302 -5.68 -15.38 -11.65
CA GLY A 302 -6.48 -14.83 -10.56
C GLY A 302 -5.92 -13.50 -10.02
N LEU A 303 -4.57 -13.35 -9.99
CA LEU A 303 -3.95 -12.08 -9.63
C LEU A 303 -4.21 -11.00 -10.67
N ILE A 304 -4.02 -11.29 -11.96
CA ILE A 304 -4.20 -10.36 -13.08
C ILE A 304 -5.67 -9.90 -13.16
N GLU A 305 -6.62 -10.84 -13.10
CA GLU A 305 -8.05 -10.51 -13.08
C GLU A 305 -8.46 -9.64 -11.88
N ALA A 306 -7.88 -9.90 -10.70
CA ALA A 306 -8.12 -9.08 -9.52
C ALA A 306 -7.56 -7.67 -9.69
N ALA A 307 -6.38 -7.52 -10.28
CA ALA A 307 -5.82 -6.22 -10.60
C ALA A 307 -6.72 -5.41 -11.53
N GLY A 308 -7.24 -6.05 -12.59
CA GLY A 308 -8.23 -5.44 -13.47
C GLY A 308 -9.52 -5.00 -12.76
N ARG A 309 -10.01 -5.80 -11.78
CA ARG A 309 -11.18 -5.41 -10.96
C ARG A 309 -10.87 -4.26 -10.01
N ALA A 310 -9.70 -4.23 -9.38
CA ALA A 310 -9.29 -3.12 -8.52
C ALA A 310 -9.27 -1.81 -9.30
N LEU A 311 -8.68 -1.82 -10.49
CA LEU A 311 -8.59 -0.65 -11.34
C LEU A 311 -9.97 -0.21 -11.87
N SER A 312 -10.75 -1.12 -12.45
CA SER A 312 -12.09 -0.80 -12.98
C SER A 312 -13.02 -0.29 -11.88
N GLY A 313 -12.93 -0.85 -10.67
CA GLY A 313 -13.67 -0.37 -9.50
C GLY A 313 -13.27 1.05 -9.07
N ALA A 314 -11.97 1.36 -9.05
CA ALA A 314 -11.47 2.70 -8.75
C ALA A 314 -11.92 3.73 -9.79
N VAL A 315 -11.82 3.41 -11.08
CA VAL A 315 -12.29 4.28 -12.17
C VAL A 315 -13.79 4.49 -12.11
N ALA A 316 -14.57 3.42 -11.91
CA ALA A 316 -16.02 3.52 -11.78
C ALA A 316 -16.47 4.36 -10.57
N MET A 317 -15.72 4.32 -9.46
CA MET A 317 -16.00 5.15 -8.28
C MET A 317 -15.64 6.63 -8.51
N ALA A 318 -14.52 6.90 -9.18
CA ALA A 318 -14.05 8.27 -9.44
C ALA A 318 -14.81 8.96 -10.57
N GLU A 319 -15.30 8.20 -11.55
CA GLU A 319 -15.97 8.69 -12.77
C GLU A 319 -15.20 9.85 -13.45
N PRO A 320 -13.91 9.68 -13.79
CA PRO A 320 -13.12 10.79 -14.30
C PRO A 320 -13.58 11.21 -15.69
N SER A 321 -13.93 12.48 -15.86
CA SER A 321 -14.29 13.09 -17.15
C SER A 321 -13.17 13.95 -17.75
N GLY A 322 -12.00 13.93 -17.17
CA GLY A 322 -10.79 14.65 -17.59
C GLY A 322 -9.53 13.97 -17.06
N PRO A 323 -8.34 14.57 -17.27
CA PRO A 323 -7.09 13.99 -16.83
C PRO A 323 -7.11 13.58 -15.36
N ALA A 324 -6.65 12.37 -15.06
CA ALA A 324 -6.64 11.78 -13.74
C ALA A 324 -5.24 11.22 -13.39
N LEU A 325 -4.89 11.24 -12.12
CA LEU A 325 -3.76 10.48 -11.61
C LEU A 325 -4.25 9.10 -11.19
N CYS A 326 -3.67 8.05 -11.75
CA CYS A 326 -3.78 6.68 -11.27
C CYS A 326 -2.53 6.35 -10.44
N LEU A 327 -2.71 6.09 -9.17
CA LEU A 327 -1.67 5.61 -8.25
C LEU A 327 -1.93 4.14 -7.94
N SER A 328 -1.04 3.25 -8.40
CA SER A 328 -1.08 1.83 -8.09
C SER A 328 -0.05 1.46 -7.03
N VAL A 329 -0.48 0.79 -5.97
CA VAL A 329 0.41 0.23 -4.95
C VAL A 329 0.16 -1.27 -4.88
N SER A 330 1.14 -2.06 -5.30
CA SER A 330 1.06 -3.51 -5.37
C SER A 330 2.01 -4.17 -4.36
N CYS A 331 1.61 -5.30 -3.80
CA CYS A 331 2.46 -6.05 -2.89
C CYS A 331 3.67 -6.65 -3.60
N VAL A 332 4.86 -6.54 -3.00
CA VAL A 332 6.07 -7.23 -3.49
C VAL A 332 5.85 -8.75 -3.59
N GLY A 333 5.04 -9.33 -2.70
CA GLY A 333 4.70 -10.74 -2.76
C GLY A 333 3.96 -11.13 -4.04
N ARG A 334 3.09 -10.26 -4.57
CA ARG A 334 2.43 -10.46 -5.88
C ARG A 334 3.46 -10.47 -6.99
N ARG A 335 4.38 -9.48 -7.01
CA ARG A 335 5.46 -9.40 -7.98
C ARG A 335 6.30 -10.69 -8.00
N LEU A 336 6.71 -11.19 -6.83
CA LEU A 336 7.49 -12.41 -6.71
C LEU A 336 6.72 -13.67 -7.14
N VAL A 337 5.40 -13.69 -7.01
CA VAL A 337 4.54 -14.78 -7.47
C VAL A 337 4.32 -14.73 -8.98
N LEU A 338 4.07 -13.54 -9.54
CA LEU A 338 3.84 -13.31 -10.97
C LEU A 338 5.13 -13.51 -11.79
N GLY A 339 6.29 -13.11 -11.26
CA GLY A 339 7.57 -13.26 -11.96
C GLY A 339 7.58 -12.52 -13.29
N GLU A 340 7.75 -13.23 -14.40
CA GLU A 340 7.77 -12.66 -15.75
C GLU A 340 6.42 -12.12 -16.22
N HIS A 341 5.31 -12.48 -15.55
CA HIS A 341 3.96 -12.00 -15.85
C HIS A 341 3.56 -10.75 -15.04
N THR A 342 4.54 -10.10 -14.38
CA THR A 342 4.26 -8.98 -13.46
C THR A 342 3.61 -7.79 -14.16
N GLU A 343 3.98 -7.47 -15.39
CA GLU A 343 3.42 -6.34 -16.14
C GLU A 343 1.95 -6.55 -16.53
N GLU A 344 1.52 -7.80 -16.71
CA GLU A 344 0.14 -8.13 -17.09
C GLU A 344 -0.90 -7.61 -16.06
N GLU A 345 -0.52 -7.44 -14.78
CA GLU A 345 -1.43 -6.86 -13.78
C GLU A 345 -1.65 -5.35 -13.96
N LEU A 346 -0.82 -4.66 -14.75
CA LEU A 346 -0.87 -3.21 -14.97
C LEU A 346 -1.47 -2.82 -16.33
N GLU A 347 -1.50 -3.74 -17.28
CA GLU A 347 -1.95 -3.49 -18.68
C GLU A 347 -3.37 -2.96 -18.78
N ALA A 348 -4.24 -3.33 -17.83
CA ALA A 348 -5.63 -2.87 -17.82
C ALA A 348 -5.78 -1.36 -17.55
N ALA A 349 -4.73 -0.65 -17.09
CA ALA A 349 -4.82 0.75 -16.67
C ALA A 349 -5.04 1.71 -17.84
N GLY A 350 -4.24 1.56 -18.88
CA GLY A 350 -4.25 2.48 -20.02
C GLY A 350 -5.62 2.69 -20.64
N PRO A 351 -6.34 1.63 -21.05
CA PRO A 351 -7.63 1.75 -21.71
C PRO A 351 -8.77 2.35 -20.87
N LEU A 352 -8.66 2.32 -19.54
CA LEU A 352 -9.72 2.76 -18.64
C LEU A 352 -9.59 4.24 -18.22
N LEU A 353 -8.44 4.85 -18.43
CA LEU A 353 -8.18 6.22 -18.01
C LEU A 353 -8.43 7.22 -19.17
N PRO A 354 -9.01 8.40 -18.88
CA PRO A 354 -9.15 9.46 -19.89
C PRO A 354 -7.80 9.92 -20.46
N ALA A 355 -7.83 10.47 -21.68
CA ALA A 355 -6.64 11.04 -22.30
C ALA A 355 -6.00 12.14 -21.43
N GLY A 356 -4.67 12.15 -21.34
CA GLY A 356 -3.91 13.07 -20.50
C GLY A 356 -3.82 12.66 -19.04
N SER A 357 -4.31 11.47 -18.67
CA SER A 357 -4.06 10.85 -17.36
C SER A 357 -2.64 10.31 -17.26
N GLY A 358 -2.16 10.10 -16.04
CA GLY A 358 -0.86 9.48 -15.77
C GLY A 358 -1.01 8.30 -14.82
N HIS A 359 -0.21 7.26 -15.02
CA HIS A 359 -0.17 6.07 -14.18
C HIS A 359 1.21 5.88 -13.58
N VAL A 360 1.31 6.00 -12.27
CA VAL A 360 2.53 5.76 -11.48
C VAL A 360 2.24 4.90 -10.28
N GLY A 361 3.27 4.36 -9.67
CA GLY A 361 3.12 3.58 -8.46
C GLY A 361 4.36 2.81 -8.07
N PHE A 362 4.18 1.83 -7.21
CA PHE A 362 5.29 1.04 -6.70
C PHE A 362 4.86 -0.31 -6.11
N TYR A 363 5.81 -1.23 -6.09
CA TYR A 363 5.71 -2.46 -5.31
C TYR A 363 6.14 -2.20 -3.87
N SER A 364 5.26 -2.57 -2.93
CA SER A 364 5.28 -2.17 -1.51
C SER A 364 5.48 -3.37 -0.59
N TYR A 365 5.79 -3.08 0.67
CA TYR A 365 5.77 -4.08 1.75
C TYR A 365 4.42 -4.18 2.47
N GLY A 366 3.48 -3.32 2.11
CA GLY A 366 2.11 -3.34 2.60
C GLY A 366 1.30 -2.21 1.99
N GLU A 367 0.12 -2.51 1.53
CA GLU A 367 -0.79 -1.61 0.85
C GLU A 367 -1.75 -0.97 1.84
N ILE A 368 -2.02 0.33 1.70
CA ILE A 368 -2.97 1.07 2.52
C ILE A 368 -4.14 1.48 1.63
N SER A 369 -5.34 1.01 1.96
CA SER A 369 -6.56 1.35 1.22
C SER A 369 -7.80 1.11 2.09
N PRO A 370 -8.94 1.76 1.82
CA PRO A 370 -10.21 1.37 2.42
C PRO A 370 -10.59 -0.07 2.05
N ALA A 371 -11.21 -0.77 3.00
CA ALA A 371 -11.84 -2.06 2.78
C ALA A 371 -13.30 -1.85 2.35
N GLY A 372 -13.56 -1.75 1.04
CA GLY A 372 -14.89 -1.41 0.51
C GLY A 372 -15.32 0.00 0.95
N ALA A 373 -16.56 0.15 1.43
CA ALA A 373 -17.11 1.41 1.95
C ALA A 373 -16.69 1.73 3.40
N ARG A 374 -15.71 1.01 3.94
CA ARG A 374 -15.31 1.05 5.36
C ARG A 374 -14.00 1.79 5.56
N ALA A 375 -13.56 1.81 6.83
CA ALA A 375 -12.29 2.40 7.25
C ALA A 375 -11.09 1.81 6.51
N SER A 376 -10.07 2.64 6.27
CA SER A 376 -8.82 2.21 5.65
C SER A 376 -8.06 1.23 6.54
N ARG A 377 -7.34 0.31 5.93
CA ARG A 377 -6.59 -0.75 6.59
C ARG A 377 -5.27 -1.02 5.88
N LEU A 378 -4.35 -1.67 6.60
CA LEU A 378 -3.20 -2.29 5.98
C LEU A 378 -3.62 -3.61 5.33
N HIS A 379 -3.31 -3.75 4.06
CA HIS A 379 -3.45 -4.97 3.26
C HIS A 379 -2.10 -5.60 2.98
N ASN A 380 -2.10 -6.86 2.63
CA ASN A 380 -0.97 -7.58 2.07
C ASN A 380 -1.47 -8.42 0.90
N GLN A 381 -0.61 -8.68 -0.08
CA GLN A 381 -0.93 -9.51 -1.23
C GLN A 381 -2.08 -8.94 -2.09
N THR A 382 -2.26 -7.63 -2.06
CA THR A 382 -3.25 -6.92 -2.87
C THR A 382 -2.58 -6.02 -3.90
N LEU A 383 -3.32 -5.65 -4.94
CA LEU A 383 -3.11 -4.42 -5.69
C LEU A 383 -4.15 -3.42 -5.22
N THR A 384 -3.71 -2.25 -4.78
CA THR A 384 -4.57 -1.11 -4.46
C THR A 384 -4.40 -0.01 -5.49
N VAL A 385 -5.48 0.59 -5.90
CA VAL A 385 -5.52 1.65 -6.91
C VAL A 385 -6.24 2.85 -6.34
N SER A 386 -5.63 4.02 -6.51
CA SER A 386 -6.25 5.31 -6.22
C SER A 386 -6.33 6.13 -7.49
N VAL A 387 -7.52 6.51 -7.92
CA VAL A 387 -7.76 7.42 -9.04
C VAL A 387 -8.17 8.77 -8.49
N LEU A 388 -7.35 9.78 -8.76
CA LEU A 388 -7.56 11.17 -8.30
C LEU A 388 -7.80 12.09 -9.49
N TRP A 389 -8.88 12.87 -9.45
CA TRP A 389 -9.13 13.91 -10.44
C TRP A 389 -9.98 15.05 -9.86
N GLU A 390 -10.02 16.19 -10.51
CA GLU A 390 -10.85 17.32 -10.11
C GLU A 390 -12.00 17.56 -11.08
N ARG A 391 -13.20 17.72 -10.54
CA ARG A 391 -14.33 18.22 -11.33
C ARG A 391 -14.04 19.63 -11.85
N PRO A 392 -14.42 19.96 -13.09
CA PRO A 392 -14.37 21.31 -13.59
C PRO A 392 -15.08 22.30 -12.67
N ALA A 393 -14.67 23.58 -12.71
CA ALA A 393 -15.27 24.66 -11.93
C ALA A 393 -16.71 24.94 -12.37
#